data_2102dcedb4de1c5356d14356221b48d9
#
_entry.id   2102dcedb4de1c5356d14356221b48d9
#
_cell.length_a   1.000
_cell.length_b   1.000
_cell.length_c   1.000
_cell.angle_alpha   90.00
_cell.angle_beta   90.00
_cell.angle_gamma   90.00
#
_symmetry.space_group_name_H-M   'P 1'
#
loop_
_entity.id
_entity.type
_entity.pdbx_description
1 polymer ?
#
loop_
_entity_poly.entity_id
_entity_poly.type
_entity_poly.pdbx_seq_one_letter_code
_entity_poly.pdbx_strand_id
1 'polypeptide(L)'
;MDNYITGTVIRRLRERRGLTQSDLAESIGVTPKTVSKWETARGFPDISLIEPLAQALGVSIIELMTGDQIRNQNVSSNLLRSRFYVCPVCGNVIHTTGDTLVCCCGITLPPLEAEEPDEDHQLEITNVEDEQFVTVKHPMTKAHYLSFFAYVTTDSIQLVKLYPESNPETRFRLRGRGVLYLYCNRHGLMKQPLHRAGSPAPVNPG
;
A
#
# COMPACT_ATOMS: atom_id res chain seq x y z
N MET A 1 -29.92 5.17 -10.40
CA MET A 1 -28.79 4.64 -11.18
C MET A 1 -29.23 3.28 -11.66
N ASP A 2 -29.51 3.15 -12.95
CA ASP A 2 -29.98 1.90 -13.52
C ASP A 2 -28.83 0.90 -13.60
N ASN A 3 -28.79 -0.02 -12.64
CA ASN A 3 -27.79 -1.09 -12.52
C ASN A 3 -28.07 -2.25 -13.49
N TYR A 4 -28.34 -1.93 -14.74
CA TYR A 4 -28.55 -2.96 -15.76
C TYR A 4 -27.28 -3.16 -16.59
N ILE A 5 -26.96 -4.44 -16.86
CA ILE A 5 -25.93 -4.80 -17.84
C ILE A 5 -26.34 -4.15 -19.16
N THR A 6 -25.63 -3.12 -19.56
CA THR A 6 -25.89 -2.50 -20.86
C THR A 6 -25.24 -3.33 -21.96
N GLY A 7 -25.90 -3.48 -23.10
CA GLY A 7 -25.33 -4.19 -24.24
C GLY A 7 -23.96 -3.61 -24.66
N THR A 8 -23.77 -2.32 -24.46
CA THR A 8 -22.49 -1.64 -24.71
C THR A 8 -21.36 -2.15 -23.81
N VAL A 9 -21.65 -2.53 -22.56
CA VAL A 9 -20.66 -3.12 -21.63
C VAL A 9 -20.22 -4.48 -22.14
N ILE A 10 -21.16 -5.37 -22.49
CA ILE A 10 -20.86 -6.71 -23.03
C ILE A 10 -19.97 -6.58 -24.27
N ARG A 11 -20.38 -5.72 -25.23
CA ARG A 11 -19.61 -5.49 -26.46
C ARG A 11 -18.20 -4.99 -26.17
N ARG A 12 -18.03 -3.98 -25.31
CA ARG A 12 -16.74 -3.41 -24.94
C ARG A 12 -15.80 -4.45 -24.29
N LEU A 13 -16.35 -5.29 -23.39
CA LEU A 13 -15.59 -6.33 -22.71
C LEU A 13 -15.15 -7.44 -23.68
N ARG A 14 -16.04 -7.85 -24.58
CA ARG A 14 -15.77 -8.84 -25.63
C ARG A 14 -14.66 -8.34 -26.58
N GLU A 15 -14.82 -7.13 -27.12
CA GLU A 15 -13.83 -6.53 -28.05
C GLU A 15 -12.46 -6.37 -27.37
N ARG A 16 -12.42 -6.00 -26.09
CA ARG A 16 -11.18 -5.92 -25.33
C ARG A 16 -10.46 -7.26 -25.19
N ARG A 17 -11.21 -8.37 -25.15
CA ARG A 17 -10.68 -9.73 -25.17
C ARG A 17 -10.32 -10.23 -26.56
N GLY A 18 -10.59 -9.47 -27.60
CA GLY A 18 -10.36 -9.87 -28.98
C GLY A 18 -11.33 -10.96 -29.47
N LEU A 19 -12.45 -11.18 -28.75
CA LEU A 19 -13.42 -12.21 -29.10
C LEU A 19 -14.39 -11.70 -30.15
N THR A 20 -14.77 -12.57 -31.08
CA THR A 20 -15.94 -12.34 -31.98
C THR A 20 -17.24 -12.64 -31.23
N GLN A 21 -18.38 -12.21 -31.77
CA GLN A 21 -19.68 -12.58 -31.21
C GLN A 21 -19.89 -14.10 -31.24
N SER A 22 -19.31 -14.79 -32.22
CA SER A 22 -19.37 -16.25 -32.33
C SER A 22 -18.56 -16.93 -31.24
N ASP A 23 -17.34 -16.46 -30.98
CA ASP A 23 -16.46 -17.05 -29.94
C ASP A 23 -17.11 -16.90 -28.54
N LEU A 24 -17.69 -15.72 -28.26
CA LEU A 24 -18.39 -15.51 -27.00
C LEU A 24 -19.62 -16.40 -26.90
N ALA A 25 -20.41 -16.50 -27.98
CA ALA A 25 -21.61 -17.33 -28.00
C ALA A 25 -21.30 -18.81 -27.79
N GLU A 26 -20.25 -19.33 -28.43
CA GLU A 26 -19.77 -20.72 -28.24
C GLU A 26 -19.32 -20.97 -26.80
N SER A 27 -18.57 -20.04 -26.21
CA SER A 27 -18.04 -20.20 -24.84
C SER A 27 -19.13 -20.30 -23.77
N ILE A 28 -20.32 -19.74 -24.00
CA ILE A 28 -21.45 -19.75 -23.06
C ILE A 28 -22.67 -20.54 -23.52
N GLY A 29 -22.55 -21.28 -24.64
CA GLY A 29 -23.58 -22.20 -25.12
C GLY A 29 -24.82 -21.50 -25.69
N VAL A 30 -24.67 -20.32 -26.32
CA VAL A 30 -25.76 -19.60 -26.96
C VAL A 30 -25.47 -19.36 -28.45
N THR A 31 -26.43 -18.76 -29.19
CA THR A 31 -26.18 -18.40 -30.58
C THR A 31 -25.55 -17.02 -30.75
N PRO A 32 -24.75 -16.78 -31.81
CA PRO A 32 -24.20 -15.45 -32.09
C PRO A 32 -25.29 -14.37 -32.22
N LYS A 33 -26.46 -14.74 -32.71
CA LYS A 33 -27.64 -13.87 -32.82
C LYS A 33 -28.13 -13.42 -31.43
N THR A 34 -28.01 -14.28 -30.43
CA THR A 34 -28.34 -13.96 -29.02
C THR A 34 -27.37 -12.90 -28.47
N VAL A 35 -26.07 -13.09 -28.66
CA VAL A 35 -25.04 -12.10 -28.23
C VAL A 35 -25.27 -10.76 -28.94
N SER A 36 -25.54 -10.78 -30.25
CA SER A 36 -25.86 -9.58 -31.04
C SER A 36 -27.10 -8.83 -30.52
N LYS A 37 -28.13 -9.56 -30.07
CA LYS A 37 -29.32 -8.94 -29.45
C LYS A 37 -28.97 -8.25 -28.13
N TRP A 38 -28.14 -8.85 -27.32
CA TRP A 38 -27.69 -8.23 -26.07
C TRP A 38 -26.88 -6.97 -26.33
N GLU A 39 -25.88 -7.03 -27.20
CA GLU A 39 -25.00 -5.90 -27.54
C GLU A 39 -25.75 -4.72 -28.17
N THR A 40 -26.88 -4.98 -28.82
CA THR A 40 -27.75 -3.95 -29.42
C THR A 40 -28.92 -3.53 -28.52
N ALA A 41 -28.93 -3.94 -27.26
CA ALA A 41 -30.00 -3.68 -26.29
C ALA A 41 -31.41 -4.15 -26.73
N ARG A 42 -31.47 -5.17 -27.60
CA ARG A 42 -32.71 -5.80 -28.06
C ARG A 42 -33.12 -7.01 -27.22
N GLY A 43 -32.40 -7.25 -26.14
CA GLY A 43 -32.60 -8.30 -25.15
C GLY A 43 -31.54 -8.27 -24.09
N PHE A 44 -31.73 -9.04 -23.03
CA PHE A 44 -30.80 -9.15 -21.92
C PHE A 44 -30.42 -10.61 -21.69
N PRO A 45 -29.22 -10.91 -21.16
CA PRO A 45 -28.86 -12.24 -20.68
C PRO A 45 -29.84 -12.71 -19.60
N ASP A 46 -30.23 -13.98 -19.67
CA ASP A 46 -30.92 -14.62 -18.55
C ASP A 46 -30.01 -14.67 -17.32
N ILE A 47 -30.59 -14.65 -16.12
CA ILE A 47 -29.84 -14.67 -14.87
C ILE A 47 -28.91 -15.87 -14.77
N SER A 48 -29.27 -17.00 -15.32
CA SER A 48 -28.48 -18.23 -15.39
C SER A 48 -27.23 -18.09 -16.26
N LEU A 49 -27.22 -17.12 -17.17
CA LEU A 49 -26.10 -16.86 -18.09
C LEU A 49 -25.13 -15.76 -17.55
N ILE A 50 -25.49 -15.06 -16.48
CA ILE A 50 -24.66 -13.96 -15.94
C ILE A 50 -23.29 -14.44 -15.51
N GLU A 51 -23.22 -15.54 -14.76
CA GLU A 51 -21.95 -16.10 -14.29
C GLU A 51 -21.09 -16.65 -15.44
N PRO A 52 -21.59 -17.51 -16.34
CA PRO A 52 -20.84 -17.93 -17.52
C PRO A 52 -20.37 -16.77 -18.39
N LEU A 53 -21.18 -15.75 -18.57
CA LEU A 53 -20.84 -14.54 -19.34
C LEU A 53 -19.72 -13.76 -18.68
N ALA A 54 -19.76 -13.54 -17.35
CA ALA A 54 -18.71 -12.87 -16.60
C ALA A 54 -17.39 -13.65 -16.69
N GLN A 55 -17.42 -14.98 -16.56
CA GLN A 55 -16.26 -15.86 -16.70
C GLN A 55 -15.67 -15.78 -18.13
N ALA A 56 -16.48 -15.87 -19.17
CA ALA A 56 -16.03 -15.80 -20.55
C ALA A 56 -15.41 -14.43 -20.88
N LEU A 57 -15.95 -13.36 -20.32
CA LEU A 57 -15.43 -12.00 -20.44
C LEU A 57 -14.26 -11.71 -19.46
N GLY A 58 -13.99 -12.59 -18.47
CA GLY A 58 -12.92 -12.48 -17.48
C GLY A 58 -13.05 -11.28 -16.55
N VAL A 59 -14.27 -11.05 -16.12
CA VAL A 59 -14.65 -10.03 -15.16
C VAL A 59 -15.49 -10.65 -14.04
N SER A 60 -15.59 -9.97 -12.92
CA SER A 60 -16.54 -10.35 -11.87
C SER A 60 -17.98 -10.03 -12.30
N ILE A 61 -18.97 -10.68 -11.68
CA ILE A 61 -20.37 -10.37 -11.89
C ILE A 61 -20.66 -8.90 -11.59
N ILE A 62 -20.02 -8.34 -10.55
CA ILE A 62 -20.18 -6.94 -10.17
C ILE A 62 -19.68 -6.02 -11.29
N GLU A 63 -18.50 -6.28 -11.84
CA GLU A 63 -17.93 -5.51 -12.97
C GLU A 63 -18.80 -5.60 -14.22
N LEU A 64 -19.37 -6.78 -14.50
CA LEU A 64 -20.28 -6.97 -15.60
C LEU A 64 -21.56 -6.14 -15.42
N MET A 65 -22.11 -6.10 -14.21
CA MET A 65 -23.36 -5.38 -13.89
C MET A 65 -23.17 -3.87 -13.79
N THR A 66 -22.07 -3.40 -13.22
CA THR A 66 -21.80 -1.95 -13.08
C THR A 66 -21.20 -1.34 -14.33
N GLY A 67 -20.60 -2.15 -15.18
CA GLY A 67 -19.83 -1.70 -16.34
C GLY A 67 -18.47 -1.10 -15.98
N ASP A 68 -18.14 -1.00 -14.71
CA ASP A 68 -16.87 -0.50 -14.21
C ASP A 68 -15.91 -1.66 -13.94
N GLN A 69 -14.74 -1.64 -14.55
CA GLN A 69 -13.70 -2.57 -14.17
C GLN A 69 -13.14 -2.19 -12.81
N ILE A 70 -13.22 -3.11 -11.88
CA ILE A 70 -12.49 -3.00 -10.61
C ILE A 70 -11.01 -3.22 -10.94
N ARG A 71 -10.31 -2.15 -11.29
CA ARG A 71 -8.86 -2.20 -11.36
C ARG A 71 -8.36 -2.35 -9.93
N ASN A 72 -7.49 -3.33 -9.71
CA ASN A 72 -6.76 -3.37 -8.46
C ASN A 72 -5.91 -2.10 -8.36
N GLN A 73 -6.47 -1.08 -7.71
CA GLN A 73 -5.81 0.20 -7.45
C GLN A 73 -5.11 0.15 -6.09
N ASN A 74 -4.53 -1.00 -5.72
CA ASN A 74 -3.79 -1.08 -4.48
C ASN A 74 -2.54 -0.19 -4.54
N VAL A 75 -2.76 1.11 -4.38
CA VAL A 75 -1.69 2.12 -4.28
C VAL A 75 -0.84 1.93 -3.02
N SER A 76 -1.35 1.16 -2.05
CA SER A 76 -0.67 0.82 -0.80
C SER A 76 0.07 -0.53 -0.87
N SER A 77 0.32 -1.06 -2.06
CA SER A 77 0.95 -2.39 -2.25
C SER A 77 2.39 -2.49 -1.76
N ASN A 78 3.04 -1.37 -1.48
CA ASN A 78 4.42 -1.30 -1.03
C ASN A 78 4.51 -0.49 0.26
N LEU A 79 4.90 -1.13 1.37
CA LEU A 79 5.02 -0.50 2.68
C LEU A 79 6.08 0.61 2.75
N LEU A 80 7.01 0.70 1.80
CA LEU A 80 7.92 1.85 1.69
C LEU A 80 7.20 3.17 1.40
N ARG A 81 5.92 3.13 1.01
CA ARG A 81 5.03 4.30 0.88
C ARG A 81 4.27 4.63 2.15
N SER A 82 4.52 3.91 3.22
CA SER A 82 3.88 4.12 4.51
C SER A 82 4.02 5.55 5.01
N ARG A 83 3.00 6.00 5.74
CA ARG A 83 2.96 7.30 6.40
C ARG A 83 2.93 7.12 7.91
N PHE A 84 3.62 7.99 8.60
CA PHE A 84 3.61 8.07 10.06
C PHE A 84 2.94 9.37 10.50
N TYR A 85 2.22 9.29 11.59
CA TYR A 85 1.54 10.41 12.24
C TYR A 85 1.80 10.34 13.73
N VAL A 86 2.05 11.46 14.37
CA VAL A 86 2.19 11.53 15.83
C VAL A 86 1.23 12.60 16.35
N CYS A 87 0.40 12.23 17.31
CA CYS A 87 -0.51 13.16 17.94
C CYS A 87 0.24 14.06 18.93
N PRO A 88 0.23 15.39 18.75
CA PRO A 88 0.95 16.30 19.66
C PRO A 88 0.31 16.38 21.06
N VAL A 89 -0.95 15.93 21.21
CA VAL A 89 -1.67 15.97 22.49
C VAL A 89 -1.36 14.75 23.36
N CYS A 90 -1.43 13.53 22.78
CA CYS A 90 -1.30 12.29 23.54
C CYS A 90 -0.06 11.46 23.19
N GLY A 91 0.75 11.88 22.20
CA GLY A 91 1.94 11.15 21.75
C GLY A 91 1.62 9.82 21.05
N ASN A 92 0.34 9.60 20.65
CA ASN A 92 -0.03 8.40 19.91
C ASN A 92 0.68 8.37 18.55
N VAL A 93 1.27 7.21 18.23
CA VAL A 93 1.94 6.95 16.95
C VAL A 93 1.00 6.14 16.08
N ILE A 94 0.68 6.64 14.90
CA ILE A 94 -0.21 6.01 13.96
C ILE A 94 0.57 5.76 12.66
N HIS A 95 0.44 4.56 12.14
CA HIS A 95 1.04 4.16 10.87
C HIS A 95 -0.05 3.77 9.89
N THR A 96 0.10 4.20 8.63
CA THR A 96 -0.82 3.84 7.55
C THR A 96 -0.03 3.35 6.33
N THR A 97 -0.60 2.41 5.57
CA THR A 97 0.03 1.87 4.38
C THR A 97 -0.17 2.72 3.13
N GLY A 98 -0.94 3.78 3.23
CA GLY A 98 -1.22 4.72 2.14
C GLY A 98 -1.80 6.03 2.67
N ASP A 99 -2.13 6.92 1.73
CA ASP A 99 -2.69 8.22 2.06
C ASP A 99 -4.10 8.08 2.63
N THR A 100 -4.33 8.67 3.80
CA THR A 100 -5.63 8.67 4.48
C THR A 100 -5.75 9.88 5.40
N LEU A 101 -6.98 10.19 5.78
CA LEU A 101 -7.26 11.21 6.79
C LEU A 101 -7.17 10.56 8.18
N VAL A 102 -6.26 11.07 9.00
CA VAL A 102 -6.05 10.58 10.38
C VAL A 102 -6.48 11.64 11.37
N CYS A 103 -7.32 11.26 12.32
CA CYS A 103 -7.76 12.13 13.42
C CYS A 103 -7.39 11.49 14.76
N CYS A 104 -6.84 12.27 15.69
CA CYS A 104 -6.57 11.86 17.06
C CYS A 104 -6.77 13.04 18.01
N CYS A 105 -7.37 12.79 19.20
CA CYS A 105 -7.67 13.83 20.20
C CYS A 105 -8.42 15.05 19.63
N GLY A 106 -9.32 14.83 18.65
CA GLY A 106 -10.12 15.90 18.04
C GLY A 106 -9.40 16.75 16.98
N ILE A 107 -8.16 16.42 16.63
CA ILE A 107 -7.38 17.10 15.61
C ILE A 107 -7.08 16.18 14.42
N THR A 108 -7.12 16.74 13.21
CA THR A 108 -6.64 16.08 11.99
C THR A 108 -5.11 16.18 11.97
N LEU A 109 -4.45 15.02 11.83
CA LEU A 109 -3.00 14.94 11.82
C LEU A 109 -2.48 14.96 10.38
N PRO A 110 -1.53 15.83 10.04
CA PRO A 110 -0.82 15.73 8.79
C PRO A 110 0.16 14.53 8.84
N PRO A 111 0.47 13.88 7.71
CA PRO A 111 1.56 12.92 7.65
C PRO A 111 2.89 13.61 7.97
N LEU A 112 3.75 12.91 8.71
CA LEU A 112 5.09 13.39 9.00
C LEU A 112 5.96 13.32 7.74
N GLU A 113 6.69 14.38 7.46
CA GLU A 113 7.75 14.39 6.47
C GLU A 113 9.05 13.91 7.10
N ALA A 114 9.75 12.99 6.42
CA ALA A 114 10.97 12.40 6.95
C ALA A 114 12.20 13.03 6.31
N GLU A 115 13.07 13.59 7.13
CA GLU A 115 14.33 14.21 6.76
C GLU A 115 15.52 13.24 6.94
N GLU A 116 16.70 13.62 6.52
CA GLU A 116 17.93 12.88 6.85
C GLU A 116 18.36 13.18 8.29
N PRO A 117 18.94 12.19 9.02
CA PRO A 117 19.41 12.42 10.38
C PRO A 117 20.51 13.49 10.42
N ASP A 118 20.36 14.47 11.33
CA ASP A 118 21.37 15.46 11.63
C ASP A 118 22.49 14.91 12.53
N GLU A 119 23.44 15.75 12.92
CA GLU A 119 24.59 15.33 13.74
C GLU A 119 24.19 14.76 15.11
N ASP A 120 23.10 15.24 15.70
CA ASP A 120 22.60 14.82 17.01
C ASP A 120 21.73 13.54 16.94
N HIS A 121 21.35 13.10 15.73
CA HIS A 121 20.49 11.95 15.50
C HIS A 121 21.15 10.88 14.63
N GLN A 122 22.49 10.88 14.56
CA GLN A 122 23.23 9.85 13.82
C GLN A 122 22.97 8.46 14.39
N LEU A 123 22.60 7.55 13.49
CA LEU A 123 22.34 6.16 13.82
C LEU A 123 23.64 5.36 13.83
N GLU A 124 23.96 4.75 14.95
CA GLU A 124 25.02 3.76 15.07
C GLU A 124 24.40 2.37 14.92
N ILE A 125 24.83 1.61 13.91
CA ILE A 125 24.26 0.29 13.59
C ILE A 125 25.35 -0.75 13.68
N THR A 126 25.17 -1.73 14.57
CA THR A 126 26.09 -2.84 14.79
C THR A 126 25.41 -4.16 14.52
N ASN A 127 26.07 -5.05 13.76
CA ASN A 127 25.57 -6.40 13.52
C ASN A 127 25.81 -7.27 14.77
N VAL A 128 24.75 -7.90 15.27
CA VAL A 128 24.81 -8.85 16.38
C VAL A 128 24.06 -10.10 15.94
N GLU A 129 24.81 -11.14 15.58
CA GLU A 129 24.26 -12.40 15.04
C GLU A 129 23.36 -12.14 13.83
N ASP A 130 22.08 -12.54 13.91
CA ASP A 130 21.08 -12.34 12.86
C ASP A 130 20.29 -11.03 12.98
N GLU A 131 20.67 -10.15 13.92
CA GLU A 131 19.99 -8.89 14.22
C GLU A 131 20.95 -7.71 14.06
N GLN A 132 20.37 -6.53 13.86
CA GLN A 132 21.12 -5.28 13.94
C GLN A 132 20.71 -4.53 15.20
N PHE A 133 21.73 -4.18 15.97
CA PHE A 133 21.59 -3.31 17.11
C PHE A 133 21.74 -1.86 16.64
N VAL A 134 20.72 -1.07 16.91
CA VAL A 134 20.62 0.33 16.52
C VAL A 134 20.64 1.20 17.74
N THR A 135 21.55 2.16 17.78
CA THR A 135 21.64 3.16 18.85
C THR A 135 21.74 4.57 18.30
N VAL A 136 21.36 5.55 19.11
CA VAL A 136 21.50 6.98 18.80
C VAL A 136 22.00 7.70 20.06
N LYS A 137 22.96 8.60 19.92
CA LYS A 137 23.38 9.48 21.03
C LYS A 137 22.34 10.58 21.20
N HIS A 138 21.35 10.35 22.07
CA HIS A 138 20.26 11.29 22.28
C HIS A 138 19.97 11.48 23.79
N PRO A 139 19.62 12.69 24.25
CA PRO A 139 19.50 13.00 25.67
C PRO A 139 18.35 12.27 26.40
N MET A 140 17.32 11.80 25.72
CA MET A 140 16.19 11.04 26.27
C MET A 140 15.58 11.61 27.55
N THR A 141 15.51 12.94 27.64
CA THR A 141 14.86 13.62 28.78
C THR A 141 13.34 13.63 28.61
N LYS A 142 12.58 13.95 29.67
CA LYS A 142 11.12 14.11 29.59
C LYS A 142 10.66 15.15 28.56
N ALA A 143 11.48 16.19 28.36
CA ALA A 143 11.17 17.27 27.41
C ALA A 143 11.73 17.04 26.00
N HIS A 144 12.71 16.15 25.85
CA HIS A 144 13.39 15.89 24.58
C HIS A 144 13.80 14.41 24.50
N TYR A 145 13.13 13.62 23.68
CA TYR A 145 13.32 12.18 23.59
C TYR A 145 12.92 11.63 22.21
N LEU A 146 13.48 10.49 21.87
CA LEU A 146 13.04 9.68 20.74
C LEU A 146 11.78 8.91 21.16
N SER A 147 10.74 9.00 20.35
CA SER A 147 9.45 8.39 20.63
C SER A 147 9.32 7.00 20.04
N PHE A 148 9.94 6.73 18.89
CA PHE A 148 9.98 5.41 18.30
C PHE A 148 11.11 5.24 17.29
N PHE A 149 11.46 3.98 17.05
CA PHE A 149 12.13 3.51 15.83
C PHE A 149 11.16 2.69 15.00
N ALA A 150 11.30 2.73 13.66
CA ALA A 150 10.58 1.84 12.77
C ALA A 150 11.46 1.39 11.61
N TYR A 151 11.58 0.07 11.43
CA TYR A 151 12.23 -0.51 10.26
C TYR A 151 11.16 -0.98 9.27
N VAL A 152 11.19 -0.43 8.07
CA VAL A 152 10.19 -0.65 7.02
C VAL A 152 10.84 -1.26 5.79
N THR A 153 10.31 -2.39 5.35
CA THR A 153 10.63 -3.04 4.06
C THR A 153 9.46 -2.92 3.09
N THR A 154 9.52 -3.58 1.97
CA THR A 154 8.41 -3.62 1.00
C THR A 154 7.17 -4.33 1.53
N ASP A 155 7.34 -5.26 2.47
CA ASP A 155 6.32 -6.23 2.93
C ASP A 155 6.18 -6.31 4.45
N SER A 156 7.05 -5.64 5.21
CA SER A 156 7.02 -5.70 6.68
C SER A 156 7.37 -4.36 7.34
N ILE A 157 6.87 -4.18 8.54
CA ILE A 157 7.22 -3.08 9.44
C ILE A 157 7.48 -3.63 10.82
N GLN A 158 8.57 -3.18 11.44
CA GLN A 158 8.88 -3.41 12.85
C GLN A 158 8.96 -2.04 13.53
N LEU A 159 8.04 -1.76 14.45
CA LEU A 159 7.98 -0.50 15.19
C LEU A 159 8.24 -0.76 16.66
N VAL A 160 9.21 -0.03 17.21
CA VAL A 160 9.58 -0.08 18.63
C VAL A 160 9.34 1.28 19.24
N LYS A 161 8.42 1.33 20.20
CA LYS A 161 8.10 2.53 20.97
C LYS A 161 9.17 2.78 22.01
N LEU A 162 9.65 4.02 22.12
CA LEU A 162 10.54 4.49 23.14
C LEU A 162 9.84 5.47 24.09
N TYR A 163 10.41 5.62 25.26
CA TYR A 163 9.88 6.49 26.31
C TYR A 163 10.98 7.42 26.85
N PRO A 164 10.60 8.56 27.41
CA PRO A 164 11.56 9.38 28.16
C PRO A 164 12.33 8.56 29.20
N GLU A 165 13.58 8.88 29.38
CA GLU A 165 14.48 8.22 30.36
C GLU A 165 14.81 6.75 30.06
N SER A 166 14.37 6.20 28.89
CA SER A 166 14.82 4.91 28.39
C SER A 166 16.09 5.06 27.53
N ASN A 167 16.81 3.95 27.30
CA ASN A 167 17.93 3.96 26.38
C ASN A 167 17.42 4.15 24.94
N PRO A 168 18.08 5.00 24.13
CA PRO A 168 17.74 5.22 22.72
C PRO A 168 18.34 4.11 21.84
N GLU A 169 17.95 2.87 22.10
CA GLU A 169 18.49 1.68 21.45
C GLU A 169 17.39 0.65 21.16
N THR A 170 17.62 -0.17 20.14
CA THR A 170 16.71 -1.26 19.79
C THR A 170 17.43 -2.32 18.95
N ARG A 171 16.77 -3.46 18.74
CA ARG A 171 17.22 -4.53 17.84
C ARG A 171 16.19 -4.79 16.78
N PHE A 172 16.65 -4.92 15.53
CA PHE A 172 15.82 -5.29 14.40
C PHE A 172 16.36 -6.53 13.70
N ARG A 173 15.47 -7.43 13.33
CA ARG A 173 15.80 -8.47 12.36
C ARG A 173 15.74 -7.86 10.96
N LEU A 174 16.88 -7.59 10.38
CA LEU A 174 16.91 -7.03 9.03
C LEU A 174 16.68 -8.12 7.98
N ARG A 175 15.56 -8.02 7.30
CA ARG A 175 15.21 -8.86 6.15
C ARG A 175 15.28 -8.06 4.86
N GLY A 176 16.48 -7.96 4.26
CA GLY A 176 16.64 -7.32 2.96
C GLY A 176 16.91 -5.82 3.00
N ARG A 177 16.46 -5.11 1.95
CA ARG A 177 16.57 -3.65 1.85
C ARG A 177 15.38 -3.01 2.55
N GLY A 178 15.64 -1.97 3.32
CA GLY A 178 14.59 -1.25 4.04
C GLY A 178 15.00 0.16 4.38
N VAL A 179 14.12 0.86 5.07
CA VAL A 179 14.34 2.21 5.59
C VAL A 179 14.13 2.18 7.09
N LEU A 180 15.10 2.69 7.82
CA LEU A 180 15.00 2.91 9.26
C LEU A 180 14.51 4.33 9.50
N TYR A 181 13.43 4.46 10.25
CA TYR A 181 12.87 5.72 10.72
C TYR A 181 13.12 5.88 12.20
N LEU A 182 13.34 7.11 12.62
CA LEU A 182 13.32 7.52 14.01
C LEU A 182 12.53 8.81 14.16
N TYR A 183 11.84 8.97 15.27
CA TYR A 183 11.06 10.17 15.55
C TYR A 183 11.47 10.80 16.86
N CYS A 184 11.97 12.04 16.77
CA CYS A 184 12.26 12.91 17.91
C CYS A 184 11.07 13.85 18.15
N ASN A 185 10.62 14.00 19.39
CA ASN A 185 9.50 14.86 19.74
C ASN A 185 9.75 16.36 19.49
N ARG A 186 11.02 16.77 19.27
CA ARG A 186 11.41 18.16 18.95
C ARG A 186 11.81 18.36 17.49
N HIS A 187 12.49 17.37 16.91
CA HIS A 187 13.12 17.51 15.59
C HIS A 187 12.37 16.76 14.48
N GLY A 188 11.28 16.03 14.84
CA GLY A 188 10.43 15.38 13.84
C GLY A 188 10.89 13.98 13.43
N LEU A 189 10.44 13.56 12.25
CA LEU A 189 10.73 12.24 11.70
C LEU A 189 11.99 12.28 10.84
N MET A 190 12.86 11.32 11.04
CA MET A 190 14.08 11.15 10.25
C MET A 190 14.11 9.76 9.65
N LYS A 191 14.82 9.56 8.54
CA LYS A 191 14.94 8.29 7.83
C LYS A 191 16.37 8.06 7.34
N GLN A 192 16.81 6.82 7.44
CA GLN A 192 18.07 6.35 6.87
C GLN A 192 17.84 5.06 6.08
N PRO A 193 18.17 5.01 4.77
CA PRO A 193 18.14 3.77 4.01
C PRO A 193 19.12 2.75 4.60
N LEU A 194 18.67 1.51 4.79
CA LEU A 194 19.50 0.40 5.22
C LEU A 194 19.74 -0.55 4.06
N HIS A 195 21.02 -0.80 3.78
CA HIS A 195 21.44 -1.81 2.83
C HIS A 195 22.04 -2.99 3.61
N ARG A 196 21.76 -4.21 3.16
CA ARG A 196 22.41 -5.40 3.73
C ARG A 196 23.92 -5.22 3.58
N ALA A 197 24.66 -5.38 4.65
CA ALA A 197 26.12 -5.38 4.60
C ALA A 197 26.59 -6.40 3.55
N GLY A 198 27.21 -5.91 2.46
CA GLY A 198 27.70 -6.75 1.35
C GLY A 198 27.10 -6.46 -0.02
N SER A 199 26.11 -5.57 -0.17
CA SER A 199 25.68 -5.10 -1.50
C SER A 199 26.43 -3.82 -1.86
N PRO A 200 27.10 -3.73 -3.04
CA PRO A 200 27.74 -2.49 -3.47
C PRO A 200 26.68 -1.39 -3.63
N ALA A 201 27.07 -0.16 -3.27
CA ALA A 201 26.25 1.03 -3.48
C ALA A 201 25.85 1.14 -4.96
N PRO A 202 24.63 1.59 -5.27
CA PRO A 202 24.28 1.83 -6.67
C PRO A 202 25.21 2.90 -7.24
N VAL A 203 25.94 2.54 -8.30
CA VAL A 203 26.69 3.48 -9.12
C VAL A 203 25.65 4.38 -9.78
N ASN A 204 25.63 5.65 -9.43
CA ASN A 204 24.84 6.65 -10.16
C ASN A 204 25.39 6.70 -11.60
N PRO A 205 24.60 6.40 -12.64
CA PRO A 205 24.99 6.73 -13.99
C PRO A 205 24.83 8.26 -14.16
N GLY A 206 25.95 8.92 -14.42
CA GLY A 206 26.01 10.33 -14.78
C GLY A 206 25.26 10.66 -16.07
#